data_e191a7573234eb41d144403f3cf62356
#
_entry.id   e191a7573234eb41d144403f3cf62356
#
_cell.length_a   1.000
_cell.length_b   1.000
_cell.length_c   1.000
_cell.angle_alpha   90.00
_cell.angle_beta   90.00
_cell.angle_gamma   90.00
#
_symmetry.space_group_name_H-M   'P 1'
#
loop_
_entity.id
_entity.type
_entity.pdbx_description
1 polymer ?
#
loop_
_entity_poly.entity_id
_entity_poly.type
_entity_poly.pdbx_seq_one_letter_code
_entity_poly.pdbx_strand_id
1 'polypeptide(L)'
;MSSPDTEASVVDMLTESLLPGRPDALRRVFNAHGARAPFIIWSPLPQELQSPQIRRFAEICTGFADDQGRVAKSAFKLAAFGQLTDWIMLVEPEDSHYRYVHYGAGIAEFYGRNMTGGTTEGFTSHIAQFFEALYRAAQQRSEWVLSEHEPPAAVFVRSWRRLIVPLMGEDGKSVEGFAVANLPENDLRAGLELMVDPVFVLDAEQQVHFANRAAHKMFGIDTHGTQGATLQGLTGITLDTGHSPEELLSAQAREDSIELTLNGGIAERLVMTLSAAEHRGTAYYIAVMRLLGT
;
A
#
# COMPACT_ATOMS: atom_id res chain seq x y z
N MET A 1 12.02 -17.98 14.72
CA MET A 1 10.76 -17.91 15.52
C MET A 1 11.08 -17.07 16.75
N SER A 2 10.64 -15.81 16.78
CA SER A 2 10.77 -14.96 17.98
C SER A 2 9.78 -15.43 19.04
N SER A 3 10.17 -15.35 20.32
CA SER A 3 9.28 -15.72 21.43
C SER A 3 8.16 -14.68 21.55
N PRO A 4 6.90 -15.05 21.84
CA PRO A 4 5.78 -14.11 21.97
C PRO A 4 6.01 -13.02 23.03
N ASP A 5 6.76 -13.32 24.09
CA ASP A 5 7.14 -12.35 25.14
C ASP A 5 8.08 -11.24 24.61
N THR A 6 8.88 -11.54 23.58
CA THR A 6 9.80 -10.56 22.97
C THR A 6 9.04 -9.58 22.07
N GLU A 7 7.98 -10.03 21.40
CA GLU A 7 7.16 -9.19 20.51
C GLU A 7 6.28 -8.21 21.30
N ALA A 8 5.64 -8.66 22.37
CA ALA A 8 4.88 -7.78 23.28
C ALA A 8 5.77 -6.65 23.83
N SER A 9 7.00 -6.95 24.21
CA SER A 9 7.97 -5.97 24.71
C SER A 9 8.35 -4.91 23.65
N VAL A 10 8.42 -5.28 22.36
CA VAL A 10 8.73 -4.32 21.27
C VAL A 10 7.55 -3.39 21.02
N VAL A 11 6.33 -3.89 20.97
CA VAL A 11 5.12 -3.08 20.79
C VAL A 11 4.95 -2.08 21.93
N ASP A 12 5.16 -2.50 23.19
CA ASP A 12 5.10 -1.61 24.36
C ASP A 12 6.16 -0.51 24.29
N MET A 13 7.41 -0.86 23.98
CA MET A 13 8.50 0.10 23.80
C MET A 13 8.20 1.11 22.69
N LEU A 14 7.63 0.66 21.57
CA LEU A 14 7.23 1.54 20.47
C LEU A 14 6.08 2.45 20.89
N THR A 15 5.08 1.93 21.59
CA THR A 15 3.94 2.69 22.10
C THR A 15 4.40 3.79 23.04
N GLU A 16 5.22 3.46 24.03
CA GLU A 16 5.81 4.43 24.98
C GLU A 16 6.63 5.51 24.27
N SER A 17 7.32 5.18 23.20
CA SER A 17 8.08 6.13 22.38
C SER A 17 7.15 7.05 21.58
N LEU A 18 6.04 6.54 21.08
CA LEU A 18 5.07 7.29 20.28
C LEU A 18 4.25 8.27 21.10
N LEU A 19 3.92 7.95 22.34
CA LEU A 19 3.11 8.80 23.22
C LEU A 19 3.68 10.21 23.41
N PRO A 20 4.97 10.41 23.74
CA PRO A 20 5.58 11.74 23.81
C PRO A 20 6.05 12.28 22.45
N GLY A 21 5.79 11.59 21.34
CA GLY A 21 6.24 11.98 20.00
C GLY A 21 7.76 11.79 19.74
N ARG A 22 8.39 10.83 20.42
CA ARG A 22 9.82 10.54 20.25
C ARG A 22 10.05 9.37 19.27
N PRO A 23 10.60 9.60 18.07
CA PRO A 23 10.73 8.56 17.05
C PRO A 23 11.95 7.63 17.22
N ASP A 24 12.73 7.72 18.30
CA ASP A 24 14.03 7.02 18.40
C ASP A 24 13.88 5.49 18.44
N ALA A 25 12.84 4.99 19.11
CA ALA A 25 12.58 3.54 19.11
C ALA A 25 12.15 3.04 17.72
N LEU A 26 11.29 3.79 17.01
CA LEU A 26 10.91 3.50 15.63
C LEU A 26 12.14 3.46 14.71
N ARG A 27 13.03 4.45 14.80
CA ARG A 27 14.25 4.49 13.99
C ARG A 27 15.10 3.24 14.21
N ARG A 28 15.28 2.81 15.46
CA ARG A 28 16.05 1.58 15.76
C ARG A 28 15.41 0.34 15.16
N VAL A 29 14.10 0.16 15.34
CA VAL A 29 13.39 -1.03 14.83
C VAL A 29 13.42 -1.06 13.30
N PHE A 30 13.08 0.04 12.63
CA PHE A 30 13.06 0.08 11.17
C PHE A 30 14.45 -0.04 10.55
N ASN A 31 15.47 0.64 11.10
CA ASN A 31 16.85 0.52 10.63
C ASN A 31 17.40 -0.91 10.77
N ALA A 32 17.00 -1.64 11.83
CA ALA A 32 17.39 -3.04 12.00
C ALA A 32 16.83 -3.96 10.89
N HIS A 33 15.79 -3.52 10.19
CA HIS A 33 15.19 -4.22 9.05
C HIS A 33 15.55 -3.58 7.69
N GLY A 34 16.54 -2.67 7.67
CA GLY A 34 16.93 -1.96 6.44
C GLY A 34 15.88 -1.01 5.88
N ALA A 35 14.86 -0.66 6.68
CA ALA A 35 13.74 0.20 6.28
C ALA A 35 13.85 1.61 6.88
N ARG A 36 13.27 2.58 6.19
CA ARG A 36 13.18 3.95 6.70
C ARG A 36 12.12 4.05 7.80
N ALA A 37 12.46 4.75 8.90
CA ALA A 37 11.52 4.99 9.98
C ALA A 37 10.28 5.77 9.50
N PRO A 38 9.09 5.40 9.97
CA PRO A 38 7.87 6.13 9.68
C PRO A 38 7.91 7.58 10.11
N PHE A 39 7.26 8.44 9.34
CA PHE A 39 6.99 9.82 9.70
C PHE A 39 5.62 9.90 10.40
N ILE A 40 5.52 10.65 11.49
CA ILE A 40 4.30 10.72 12.31
C ILE A 40 4.07 12.16 12.76
N ILE A 41 2.83 12.66 12.59
CA ILE A 41 2.35 13.93 13.11
C ILE A 41 1.08 13.67 13.92
N TRP A 42 1.07 14.02 15.17
CA TRP A 42 -0.10 14.05 16.04
C TRP A 42 -0.90 15.33 15.85
N SER A 43 -2.22 15.22 15.84
CA SER A 43 -3.16 16.34 15.64
C SER A 43 -2.77 17.22 14.44
N PRO A 44 -2.65 16.62 13.21
CA PRO A 44 -2.11 17.32 12.05
C PRO A 44 -2.94 18.56 11.70
N LEU A 45 -2.26 19.66 11.40
CA LEU A 45 -2.89 20.87 10.91
C LEU A 45 -3.33 20.70 9.42
N PRO A 46 -4.36 21.46 8.96
CA PRO A 46 -4.85 21.34 7.59
C PRO A 46 -3.77 21.47 6.50
N GLN A 47 -2.74 22.31 6.70
CA GLN A 47 -1.62 22.48 5.78
C GLN A 47 -0.66 21.26 5.73
N GLU A 48 -0.67 20.40 6.74
CA GLU A 48 0.13 19.18 6.80
C GLU A 48 -0.55 18.03 6.04
N LEU A 49 -1.87 18.14 5.79
CA LEU A 49 -2.64 17.20 4.98
C LEU A 49 -2.44 17.49 3.48
N GLN A 50 -1.25 17.19 2.95
CA GLN A 50 -0.84 17.56 1.59
C GLN A 50 -1.68 16.90 0.48
N SER A 51 -2.12 15.65 0.68
CA SER A 51 -2.95 14.93 -0.30
C SER A 51 -4.37 15.47 -0.34
N PRO A 52 -4.93 15.79 -1.52
CA PRO A 52 -6.34 16.21 -1.66
C PRO A 52 -7.32 15.18 -1.09
N GLN A 53 -7.05 13.88 -1.27
CA GLN A 53 -7.89 12.80 -0.76
C GLN A 53 -7.84 12.73 0.77
N ILE A 54 -6.65 12.89 1.40
CA ILE A 54 -6.52 12.96 2.86
C ILE A 54 -7.27 14.19 3.41
N ARG A 55 -7.15 15.35 2.76
CA ARG A 55 -7.92 16.54 3.15
C ARG A 55 -9.42 16.28 3.07
N ARG A 56 -9.88 15.69 1.95
CA ARG A 56 -11.30 15.37 1.77
C ARG A 56 -11.80 14.39 2.82
N PHE A 57 -11.01 13.37 3.16
CA PHE A 57 -11.32 12.45 4.25
C PHE A 57 -11.44 13.19 5.59
N ALA A 58 -10.48 14.06 5.91
CA ALA A 58 -10.50 14.87 7.14
C ALA A 58 -11.72 15.78 7.22
N GLU A 59 -12.08 16.48 6.12
CA GLU A 59 -13.27 17.34 6.05
C GLU A 59 -14.56 16.56 6.36
N ILE A 60 -14.72 15.36 5.77
CA ILE A 60 -15.89 14.52 6.00
C ILE A 60 -15.91 14.04 7.46
N CYS A 61 -14.76 13.60 8.01
CA CYS A 61 -14.67 13.23 9.42
C CYS A 61 -15.01 14.39 10.36
N THR A 62 -14.54 15.61 10.04
CA THR A 62 -14.87 16.83 10.80
C THR A 62 -16.37 17.11 10.78
N GLY A 63 -17.07 16.77 9.70
CA GLY A 63 -18.53 16.88 9.61
C GLY A 63 -19.29 15.94 10.55
N PHE A 64 -18.64 14.87 11.06
CA PHE A 64 -19.19 13.96 12.07
C PHE A 64 -18.74 14.30 13.50
N ALA A 65 -17.79 15.22 13.65
CA ALA A 65 -17.19 15.52 14.93
C ALA A 65 -18.10 16.37 15.83
N ASP A 66 -17.97 16.18 17.13
CA ASP A 66 -18.56 17.04 18.15
C ASP A 66 -17.78 18.38 18.28
N ASP A 67 -18.25 19.25 19.18
CA ASP A 67 -17.62 20.55 19.47
C ASP A 67 -16.17 20.42 20.01
N GLN A 68 -15.75 19.21 20.40
CA GLN A 68 -14.39 18.92 20.85
C GLN A 68 -13.53 18.27 19.77
N GLY A 69 -14.06 18.16 18.54
CA GLY A 69 -13.38 17.55 17.40
C GLY A 69 -13.33 16.01 17.44
N ARG A 70 -14.15 15.35 18.27
CA ARG A 70 -14.20 13.90 18.44
C ARG A 70 -15.31 13.32 17.58
N VAL A 71 -15.03 12.20 16.90
CA VAL A 71 -15.99 11.50 16.03
C VAL A 71 -16.59 10.33 16.80
N ALA A 72 -17.91 10.36 17.07
CA ALA A 72 -18.58 9.23 17.67
C ALA A 72 -18.67 8.07 16.65
N LYS A 73 -18.40 6.83 17.07
CA LYS A 73 -18.48 5.64 16.23
C LYS A 73 -19.88 5.46 15.64
N SER A 74 -20.93 5.74 16.42
CA SER A 74 -22.33 5.67 15.97
C SER A 74 -22.69 6.73 14.92
N ALA A 75 -22.02 7.88 14.92
CA ALA A 75 -22.21 8.96 13.95
C ALA A 75 -21.46 8.72 12.62
N PHE A 76 -20.36 7.96 12.65
CA PHE A 76 -19.55 7.72 11.48
C PHE A 76 -20.31 6.90 10.43
N LYS A 77 -20.31 7.36 9.18
CA LYS A 77 -21.00 6.71 8.04
C LYS A 77 -20.04 6.54 6.87
N LEU A 78 -19.57 5.32 6.66
CA LEU A 78 -18.64 4.99 5.57
C LEU A 78 -19.19 5.39 4.20
N ALA A 79 -20.51 5.29 3.98
CA ALA A 79 -21.16 5.67 2.71
C ALA A 79 -21.01 7.17 2.35
N ALA A 80 -20.73 8.05 3.32
CA ALA A 80 -20.52 9.47 3.07
C ALA A 80 -19.23 9.77 2.29
N PHE A 81 -18.30 8.82 2.22
CA PHE A 81 -17.01 8.99 1.56
C PHE A 81 -17.04 8.71 0.06
N GLY A 82 -18.11 8.11 -0.47
CA GLY A 82 -18.24 7.82 -1.91
C GLY A 82 -17.06 7.00 -2.44
N GLN A 83 -16.40 7.50 -3.48
CA GLN A 83 -15.23 6.81 -4.08
C GLN A 83 -14.00 6.72 -3.17
N LEU A 84 -13.91 7.55 -2.12
CA LEU A 84 -12.83 7.41 -1.15
C LEU A 84 -12.94 6.14 -0.30
N THR A 85 -14.09 5.48 -0.29
CA THR A 85 -14.31 4.22 0.45
C THR A 85 -13.28 3.14 0.08
N ASP A 86 -12.82 3.12 -1.18
CA ASP A 86 -11.79 2.19 -1.65
C ASP A 86 -10.42 2.40 -0.97
N TRP A 87 -10.23 3.55 -0.34
CA TRP A 87 -9.01 3.95 0.36
C TRP A 87 -9.18 4.06 1.87
N ILE A 88 -10.26 3.52 2.42
CA ILE A 88 -10.58 3.58 3.84
C ILE A 88 -10.47 2.18 4.45
N MET A 89 -9.90 2.13 5.64
CA MET A 89 -10.00 0.99 6.54
C MET A 89 -10.81 1.39 7.77
N LEU A 90 -11.62 0.46 8.29
CA LEU A 90 -12.18 0.54 9.62
C LEU A 90 -11.48 -0.52 10.46
N VAL A 91 -10.97 -0.10 11.60
CA VAL A 91 -10.14 -0.92 12.47
C VAL A 91 -10.72 -0.88 13.87
N GLU A 92 -10.84 -2.03 14.52
CA GLU A 92 -11.38 -2.13 15.88
C GLU A 92 -10.39 -2.87 16.78
N PRO A 93 -10.28 -2.47 18.06
CA PRO A 93 -9.54 -3.25 19.06
C PRO A 93 -10.11 -4.65 19.18
N GLU A 94 -9.23 -5.65 19.22
CA GLU A 94 -9.57 -7.05 19.47
C GLU A 94 -8.48 -7.70 20.33
N ASP A 95 -8.78 -7.96 21.58
CA ASP A 95 -7.82 -8.50 22.57
C ASP A 95 -6.51 -7.68 22.62
N SER A 96 -5.40 -8.26 22.18
CA SER A 96 -4.08 -7.62 22.10
C SER A 96 -3.79 -6.97 20.75
N HIS A 97 -4.65 -7.13 19.75
CA HIS A 97 -4.44 -6.73 18.36
C HIS A 97 -5.54 -5.80 17.87
N TYR A 98 -5.50 -5.50 16.58
CA TYR A 98 -6.52 -4.68 15.91
C TYR A 98 -7.03 -5.42 14.67
N ARG A 99 -8.37 -5.57 14.60
CA ARG A 99 -9.06 -6.21 13.48
C ARG A 99 -9.47 -5.20 12.43
N TYR A 100 -9.30 -5.55 11.16
CA TYR A 100 -9.84 -4.79 10.02
C TYR A 100 -11.29 -5.22 9.76
N VAL A 101 -12.26 -4.42 10.18
CA VAL A 101 -13.70 -4.68 9.93
C VAL A 101 -14.11 -4.23 8.53
N HIS A 102 -13.35 -3.31 7.94
CA HIS A 102 -13.44 -2.92 6.54
C HIS A 102 -12.03 -2.65 6.00
N TYR A 103 -11.76 -3.12 4.80
CA TYR A 103 -10.49 -2.89 4.11
C TYR A 103 -10.77 -2.49 2.67
N GLY A 104 -10.52 -1.24 2.30
CA GLY A 104 -10.87 -0.66 1.01
C GLY A 104 -10.30 -1.45 -0.18
N ALA A 105 -11.08 -1.57 -1.25
CA ALA A 105 -10.72 -2.35 -2.42
C ALA A 105 -9.44 -1.84 -3.11
N GLY A 106 -9.26 -0.52 -3.20
CA GLY A 106 -8.04 0.08 -3.73
C GLY A 106 -6.80 -0.24 -2.89
N ILE A 107 -6.93 -0.27 -1.55
CA ILE A 107 -5.82 -0.67 -0.67
C ILE A 107 -5.48 -2.14 -0.89
N ALA A 108 -6.52 -3.01 -0.98
CA ALA A 108 -6.36 -4.44 -1.19
C ALA A 108 -5.65 -4.76 -2.52
N GLU A 109 -5.99 -4.04 -3.59
CA GLU A 109 -5.37 -4.15 -4.90
C GLU A 109 -3.86 -3.87 -4.84
N PHE A 110 -3.46 -2.78 -4.19
CA PHE A 110 -2.04 -2.41 -4.07
C PHE A 110 -1.27 -3.30 -3.09
N TYR A 111 -1.91 -3.75 -2.03
CA TYR A 111 -1.28 -4.61 -1.03
C TYR A 111 -1.23 -6.08 -1.45
N GLY A 112 -2.09 -6.49 -2.42
CA GLY A 112 -2.19 -7.86 -2.91
C GLY A 112 -3.15 -8.75 -2.15
N ARG A 113 -3.78 -8.25 -1.10
CA ARG A 113 -4.68 -9.04 -0.27
C ARG A 113 -5.72 -8.15 0.42
N ASN A 114 -6.97 -8.61 0.44
CA ASN A 114 -8.00 -8.02 1.28
C ASN A 114 -7.82 -8.51 2.72
N MET A 115 -7.65 -7.57 3.65
CA MET A 115 -7.44 -7.86 5.07
C MET A 115 -8.72 -7.81 5.90
N THR A 116 -9.90 -7.63 5.29
CA THR A 116 -11.19 -7.64 6.03
C THR A 116 -11.32 -8.93 6.84
N GLY A 117 -11.56 -8.80 8.15
CA GLY A 117 -11.62 -9.89 9.11
C GLY A 117 -10.26 -10.36 9.63
N GLY A 118 -9.14 -9.91 9.02
CA GLY A 118 -7.80 -10.16 9.54
C GLY A 118 -7.38 -9.15 10.60
N THR A 119 -6.25 -9.41 11.25
CA THR A 119 -5.66 -8.57 12.29
C THR A 119 -4.34 -7.94 11.85
N THR A 120 -3.78 -7.06 12.69
CA THR A 120 -2.47 -6.44 12.48
C THR A 120 -1.33 -7.47 12.42
N GLU A 121 -1.46 -8.64 13.03
CA GLU A 121 -0.48 -9.75 12.94
C GLU A 121 -0.30 -10.27 11.50
N GLY A 122 -1.27 -10.03 10.62
CA GLY A 122 -1.20 -10.48 9.22
C GLY A 122 -0.14 -9.80 8.35
N PHE A 123 0.64 -8.84 8.90
CA PHE A 123 1.73 -8.16 8.22
C PHE A 123 3.10 -8.75 8.58
N THR A 124 4.17 -8.24 7.95
CA THR A 124 5.55 -8.58 8.34
C THR A 124 5.86 -8.04 9.75
N SER A 125 6.72 -8.72 10.50
CA SER A 125 6.90 -8.51 11.95
C SER A 125 7.08 -7.04 12.36
N HIS A 126 8.03 -6.28 11.79
CA HIS A 126 8.26 -4.90 12.18
C HIS A 126 7.11 -3.95 11.77
N ILE A 127 6.39 -4.24 10.67
CA ILE A 127 5.22 -3.48 10.22
C ILE A 127 4.03 -3.77 11.14
N ALA A 128 3.80 -5.04 11.53
CA ALA A 128 2.76 -5.41 12.49
C ALA A 128 2.97 -4.69 13.83
N GLN A 129 4.19 -4.77 14.38
CA GLN A 129 4.56 -4.12 15.64
C GLN A 129 4.35 -2.60 15.58
N PHE A 130 4.71 -1.97 14.45
CA PHE A 130 4.47 -0.54 14.25
C PHE A 130 2.99 -0.20 14.23
N PHE A 131 2.16 -0.97 13.51
CA PHE A 131 0.71 -0.69 13.45
C PHE A 131 0.04 -0.87 14.81
N GLU A 132 0.37 -1.92 15.53
CA GLU A 132 -0.15 -2.14 16.87
C GLU A 132 0.24 -1.01 17.82
N ALA A 133 1.51 -0.64 17.84
CA ALA A 133 1.99 0.45 18.68
C ALA A 133 1.34 1.79 18.30
N LEU A 134 1.15 2.07 17.01
CA LEU A 134 0.52 3.30 16.54
C LEU A 134 -0.97 3.36 16.91
N TYR A 135 -1.71 2.27 16.75
CA TYR A 135 -3.12 2.21 17.16
C TYR A 135 -3.26 2.29 18.69
N ARG A 136 -2.39 1.60 19.46
CA ARG A 136 -2.38 1.73 20.93
C ARG A 136 -2.10 3.15 21.38
N ALA A 137 -1.11 3.80 20.81
CA ALA A 137 -0.79 5.18 21.11
C ALA A 137 -1.95 6.13 20.73
N ALA A 138 -2.58 5.94 19.56
CA ALA A 138 -3.72 6.71 19.10
C ALA A 138 -4.94 6.49 20.00
N GLN A 139 -5.15 5.27 20.49
CA GLN A 139 -6.21 4.94 21.46
C GLN A 139 -6.00 5.66 22.80
N GLN A 140 -4.77 5.67 23.32
CA GLN A 140 -4.46 6.34 24.59
C GLN A 140 -4.52 7.86 24.50
N ARG A 141 -4.08 8.43 23.38
CA ARG A 141 -4.11 9.88 23.14
C ARG A 141 -5.49 10.39 22.74
N SER A 142 -6.31 9.52 22.14
CA SER A 142 -7.60 9.91 21.51
C SER A 142 -7.44 11.06 20.49
N GLU A 143 -6.28 11.12 19.82
CA GLU A 143 -5.91 12.17 18.87
C GLU A 143 -5.82 11.62 17.44
N TRP A 144 -6.12 12.47 16.48
CA TRP A 144 -5.85 12.18 15.08
C TRP A 144 -4.36 12.04 14.85
N VAL A 145 -3.95 11.11 13.98
CA VAL A 145 -2.54 10.95 13.64
C VAL A 145 -2.35 10.75 12.14
N LEU A 146 -1.48 11.58 11.57
CA LEU A 146 -0.98 11.41 10.20
C LEU A 146 0.32 10.60 10.28
N SER A 147 0.41 9.55 9.49
CA SER A 147 1.64 8.75 9.37
C SER A 147 1.99 8.47 7.92
N GLU A 148 3.28 8.33 7.64
CA GLU A 148 3.79 7.84 6.37
C GLU A 148 4.84 6.78 6.63
N HIS A 149 4.72 5.63 5.97
CA HIS A 149 5.66 4.52 6.12
C HIS A 149 5.87 3.81 4.79
N GLU A 150 7.03 3.21 4.65
CA GLU A 150 7.36 2.37 3.51
C GLU A 150 6.76 0.97 3.69
N PRO A 151 6.11 0.38 2.66
CA PRO A 151 5.64 -1.00 2.71
C PRO A 151 6.82 -1.99 2.65
N PRO A 152 6.57 -3.30 2.86
CA PRO A 152 7.54 -4.34 2.50
C PRO A 152 7.95 -4.25 1.04
N ALA A 153 9.16 -4.71 0.69
CA ALA A 153 9.72 -4.63 -0.66
C ALA A 153 8.83 -5.25 -1.75
N ALA A 154 8.09 -6.31 -1.40
CA ALA A 154 7.17 -6.98 -2.32
C ALA A 154 5.94 -6.14 -2.72
N VAL A 155 5.65 -5.03 -2.03
CA VAL A 155 4.52 -4.15 -2.35
C VAL A 155 5.02 -2.99 -3.20
N PHE A 156 4.58 -2.91 -4.45
CA PHE A 156 5.02 -1.89 -5.41
C PHE A 156 4.35 -0.53 -5.15
N VAL A 157 4.65 0.05 -4.00
CA VAL A 157 4.23 1.37 -3.53
C VAL A 157 5.43 2.02 -2.85
N ARG A 158 5.71 3.29 -3.15
CA ARG A 158 6.82 4.02 -2.53
C ARG A 158 6.62 4.18 -1.03
N SER A 159 5.47 4.70 -0.62
CA SER A 159 5.07 4.83 0.77
C SER A 159 3.55 4.83 0.90
N TRP A 160 3.06 4.49 2.07
CA TRP A 160 1.66 4.63 2.46
C TRP A 160 1.51 5.84 3.37
N ARG A 161 0.63 6.77 2.96
CA ARG A 161 0.23 7.90 3.80
C ARG A 161 -1.11 7.59 4.43
N ARG A 162 -1.19 7.72 5.76
CA ARG A 162 -2.38 7.39 6.55
C ARG A 162 -2.82 8.58 7.38
N LEU A 163 -4.12 8.83 7.40
CA LEU A 163 -4.75 9.64 8.44
C LEU A 163 -5.65 8.73 9.27
N ILE A 164 -5.33 8.58 10.54
CA ILE A 164 -6.05 7.76 11.51
C ILE A 164 -6.90 8.67 12.37
N VAL A 165 -8.20 8.43 12.41
CA VAL A 165 -9.20 9.17 13.19
C VAL A 165 -9.80 8.21 14.21
N PRO A 166 -9.60 8.45 15.53
CA PRO A 166 -10.24 7.66 16.56
C PRO A 166 -11.76 7.80 16.51
N LEU A 167 -12.46 6.70 16.65
CA LEU A 167 -13.92 6.63 16.76
C LEU A 167 -14.30 6.37 18.21
N MET A 168 -14.96 7.34 18.82
CA MET A 168 -15.32 7.33 20.23
C MET A 168 -16.56 6.49 20.49
N GLY A 169 -16.54 5.77 21.59
CA GLY A 169 -17.71 5.08 22.12
C GLY A 169 -18.79 6.03 22.62
N GLU A 170 -19.92 5.48 23.03
CA GLU A 170 -21.07 6.25 23.52
C GLU A 170 -20.75 7.05 24.82
N ASP A 171 -19.76 6.60 25.59
CA ASP A 171 -19.27 7.29 26.78
C ASP A 171 -18.46 8.57 26.46
N GLY A 172 -18.14 8.79 25.18
CA GLY A 172 -17.33 9.90 24.69
C GLY A 172 -15.90 9.92 25.22
N LYS A 173 -15.42 8.81 25.81
CA LYS A 173 -14.09 8.69 26.43
C LYS A 173 -13.27 7.53 25.88
N SER A 174 -13.91 6.38 25.67
CA SER A 174 -13.27 5.21 25.11
C SER A 174 -13.14 5.31 23.59
N VAL A 175 -12.01 4.89 23.04
CA VAL A 175 -11.84 4.71 21.60
C VAL A 175 -12.24 3.27 21.26
N GLU A 176 -13.32 3.11 20.50
CA GLU A 176 -13.88 1.81 20.12
C GLU A 176 -13.52 1.38 18.69
N GLY A 177 -12.77 2.22 17.99
CA GLY A 177 -12.32 1.92 16.64
C GLY A 177 -11.59 3.09 16.00
N PHE A 178 -11.22 2.91 14.76
CA PHE A 178 -10.52 3.89 13.95
C PHE A 178 -11.09 3.91 12.54
N ALA A 179 -11.31 5.11 12.00
CA ALA A 179 -11.43 5.32 10.58
C ALA A 179 -10.07 5.74 10.03
N VAL A 180 -9.58 5.06 9.01
CA VAL A 180 -8.24 5.27 8.48
C VAL A 180 -8.29 5.47 6.98
N ALA A 181 -7.96 6.68 6.51
CA ALA A 181 -7.60 6.84 5.10
C ALA A 181 -6.18 6.33 4.89
N ASN A 182 -5.97 5.45 3.92
CA ASN A 182 -4.66 4.86 3.61
C ASN A 182 -4.40 4.96 2.11
N LEU A 183 -3.56 5.90 1.71
CA LEU A 183 -3.31 6.25 0.31
C LEU A 183 -1.89 5.88 -0.09
N PRO A 184 -1.70 5.25 -1.26
CA PRO A 184 -0.38 5.01 -1.80
C PRO A 184 0.21 6.32 -2.33
N GLU A 185 1.43 6.63 -1.93
CA GLU A 185 2.24 7.68 -2.53
C GLU A 185 3.14 7.03 -3.59
N ASN A 186 2.84 7.30 -4.85
CA ASN A 186 3.59 6.68 -5.95
C ASN A 186 3.57 7.56 -7.20
N ASP A 187 4.42 8.59 -7.22
CA ASP A 187 4.55 9.51 -8.35
C ASP A 187 4.99 8.78 -9.64
N LEU A 188 5.84 7.75 -9.50
CA LEU A 188 6.29 6.94 -10.63
C LEU A 188 5.13 6.14 -11.24
N ARG A 189 4.26 5.58 -10.41
CA ARG A 189 3.08 4.85 -10.89
C ARG A 189 2.15 5.75 -11.68
N ALA A 190 1.92 6.98 -11.23
CA ALA A 190 1.10 7.95 -11.97
C ALA A 190 1.67 8.21 -13.37
N GLY A 191 3.00 8.29 -13.50
CA GLY A 191 3.66 8.40 -14.80
C GLY A 191 3.44 7.17 -15.69
N LEU A 192 3.59 5.96 -15.13
CA LEU A 192 3.36 4.71 -15.86
C LEU A 192 1.90 4.55 -16.30
N GLU A 193 0.93 4.98 -15.48
CA GLU A 193 -0.50 4.95 -15.83
C GLU A 193 -0.87 5.86 -17.00
N LEU A 194 -0.10 6.94 -17.22
CA LEU A 194 -0.30 7.87 -18.33
C LEU A 194 0.34 7.38 -19.66
N MET A 195 1.17 6.33 -19.61
CA MET A 195 1.76 5.77 -20.83
C MET A 195 0.68 5.14 -21.70
N VAL A 196 0.79 5.42 -23.01
CA VAL A 196 -0.14 4.88 -24.03
C VAL A 196 0.20 3.43 -24.38
N ASP A 197 1.46 3.02 -24.18
CA ASP A 197 1.93 1.67 -24.38
C ASP A 197 1.63 0.83 -23.13
N PRO A 198 1.23 -0.45 -23.27
CA PRO A 198 1.10 -1.38 -22.17
C PRO A 198 2.42 -1.56 -21.41
N VAL A 199 2.37 -1.42 -20.09
CA VAL A 199 3.53 -1.58 -19.21
C VAL A 199 3.20 -2.59 -18.12
N PHE A 200 4.11 -3.54 -17.91
CA PHE A 200 4.09 -4.47 -16.79
C PHE A 200 5.38 -4.33 -15.97
N VAL A 201 5.27 -4.45 -14.66
CA VAL A 201 6.39 -4.65 -13.75
C VAL A 201 6.27 -6.04 -13.17
N LEU A 202 7.34 -6.84 -13.32
CA LEU A 202 7.36 -8.25 -12.99
C LEU A 202 8.55 -8.58 -12.09
N ASP A 203 8.39 -9.54 -11.19
CA ASP A 203 9.54 -10.11 -10.47
C ASP A 203 10.29 -11.16 -11.31
N ALA A 204 11.27 -11.81 -10.70
CA ALA A 204 12.09 -12.85 -11.35
C ALA A 204 11.26 -14.07 -11.77
N GLU A 205 10.19 -14.38 -11.06
CA GLU A 205 9.22 -15.45 -11.35
C GLU A 205 8.15 -15.02 -12.35
N GLN A 206 8.28 -13.81 -12.93
CA GLN A 206 7.34 -13.20 -13.88
C GLN A 206 5.93 -12.96 -13.27
N GLN A 207 5.82 -12.85 -11.95
CA GLN A 207 4.59 -12.43 -11.31
C GLN A 207 4.37 -10.93 -11.51
N VAL A 208 3.15 -10.55 -11.81
CA VAL A 208 2.80 -9.15 -12.11
C VAL A 208 2.60 -8.38 -10.82
N HIS A 209 3.46 -7.37 -10.60
CA HIS A 209 3.35 -6.41 -9.50
C HIS A 209 2.61 -5.13 -9.91
N PHE A 210 2.65 -4.82 -11.20
CA PHE A 210 1.95 -3.68 -11.77
C PHE A 210 1.63 -3.91 -13.25
N ALA A 211 0.44 -3.49 -13.66
CA ALA A 211 0.05 -3.33 -15.05
C ALA A 211 -0.67 -1.98 -15.20
N ASN A 212 -0.30 -1.18 -16.21
CA ASN A 212 -0.95 0.09 -16.44
C ASN A 212 -2.30 -0.06 -17.16
N ARG A 213 -3.07 1.05 -17.24
CA ARG A 213 -4.36 1.08 -17.92
C ARG A 213 -4.32 0.57 -19.37
N ALA A 214 -3.23 0.84 -20.10
CA ALA A 214 -3.08 0.38 -21.48
C ALA A 214 -2.95 -1.14 -21.54
N ALA A 215 -2.21 -1.76 -20.58
CA ALA A 215 -2.11 -3.21 -20.45
C ALA A 215 -3.46 -3.85 -20.11
N HIS A 216 -4.18 -3.32 -19.13
CA HIS A 216 -5.54 -3.78 -18.80
C HIS A 216 -6.47 -3.76 -20.02
N LYS A 217 -6.45 -2.65 -20.78
CA LYS A 217 -7.29 -2.50 -21.97
C LYS A 217 -6.91 -3.46 -23.10
N MET A 218 -5.60 -3.60 -23.36
CA MET A 218 -5.10 -4.43 -24.48
C MET A 218 -5.39 -5.91 -24.25
N PHE A 219 -5.17 -6.40 -23.05
CA PHE A 219 -5.28 -7.82 -22.73
C PHE A 219 -6.61 -8.22 -22.07
N GLY A 220 -7.53 -7.27 -21.91
CA GLY A 220 -8.84 -7.53 -21.27
C GLY A 220 -8.72 -7.96 -19.80
N ILE A 221 -7.67 -7.49 -19.10
CA ILE A 221 -7.37 -7.87 -17.72
C ILE A 221 -8.29 -7.10 -16.78
N ASP A 222 -8.98 -7.80 -15.87
CA ASP A 222 -9.75 -7.16 -14.80
C ASP A 222 -8.79 -6.43 -13.85
N THR A 223 -9.11 -5.20 -13.49
CA THR A 223 -8.32 -4.36 -12.57
C THR A 223 -8.09 -5.02 -11.20
N HIS A 224 -8.95 -5.95 -10.79
CA HIS A 224 -8.82 -6.66 -9.52
C HIS A 224 -8.07 -8.01 -9.62
N GLY A 225 -7.65 -8.43 -10.81
CA GLY A 225 -7.09 -9.78 -11.06
C GLY A 225 -5.59 -9.84 -11.32
N THR A 226 -4.86 -8.72 -11.22
CA THR A 226 -3.45 -8.70 -11.64
C THR A 226 -2.46 -9.22 -10.60
N GLN A 227 -2.77 -9.13 -9.32
CA GLN A 227 -1.80 -9.47 -8.28
C GLN A 227 -1.65 -10.97 -8.06
N GLY A 228 -0.40 -11.44 -8.04
CA GLY A 228 -0.07 -12.86 -7.92
C GLY A 228 -0.32 -13.66 -9.20
N ALA A 229 -0.79 -13.02 -10.27
CA ALA A 229 -0.89 -13.63 -11.58
C ALA A 229 0.46 -13.51 -12.33
N THR A 230 0.82 -14.51 -13.11
CA THR A 230 1.98 -14.43 -13.99
C THR A 230 1.64 -13.70 -15.28
N LEU A 231 2.66 -13.11 -15.93
CA LEU A 231 2.48 -12.49 -17.25
C LEU A 231 1.84 -13.48 -18.23
N GLN A 232 2.31 -14.73 -18.25
CA GLN A 232 1.74 -15.79 -19.10
C GLN A 232 0.26 -16.03 -18.81
N GLY A 233 -0.13 -16.07 -17.54
CA GLY A 233 -1.52 -16.29 -17.15
C GLY A 233 -2.45 -15.16 -17.59
N LEU A 234 -1.97 -13.92 -17.61
CA LEU A 234 -2.74 -12.73 -18.00
C LEU A 234 -2.76 -12.47 -19.50
N THR A 235 -1.66 -12.75 -20.19
CA THR A 235 -1.46 -12.32 -21.59
C THR A 235 -1.24 -13.45 -22.57
N GLY A 236 -0.96 -14.67 -22.07
CA GLY A 236 -0.50 -15.80 -22.87
C GLY A 236 0.97 -15.70 -23.29
N ILE A 237 1.70 -14.65 -22.90
CA ILE A 237 3.09 -14.38 -23.28
C ILE A 237 4.01 -14.93 -22.19
N THR A 238 5.00 -15.74 -22.60
CA THR A 238 6.09 -16.19 -21.73
C THR A 238 7.35 -15.41 -22.08
N LEU A 239 8.01 -14.84 -21.05
CA LEU A 239 9.32 -14.23 -21.21
C LEU A 239 10.38 -15.33 -21.14
N ASP A 240 11.08 -15.55 -22.24
CA ASP A 240 12.32 -16.32 -22.25
C ASP A 240 13.47 -15.33 -22.51
N THR A 241 13.96 -14.74 -21.41
CA THR A 241 14.97 -13.69 -21.48
C THR A 241 16.39 -14.24 -21.47
N GLY A 242 16.56 -15.51 -21.04
CA GLY A 242 17.87 -16.09 -20.74
C GLY A 242 18.64 -15.37 -19.61
N HIS A 243 18.08 -14.29 -19.03
CA HIS A 243 18.71 -13.47 -18.01
C HIS A 243 17.71 -13.13 -16.89
N SER A 244 18.20 -13.14 -15.64
CA SER A 244 17.44 -12.62 -14.50
C SER A 244 17.37 -11.09 -14.50
N PRO A 245 16.46 -10.46 -13.71
CA PRO A 245 16.41 -9.00 -13.59
C PRO A 245 17.74 -8.42 -13.06
N GLU A 246 18.41 -9.12 -12.13
CA GLU A 246 19.69 -8.72 -11.56
C GLU A 246 20.82 -8.75 -12.62
N GLU A 247 20.81 -9.75 -13.49
CA GLU A 247 21.77 -9.86 -14.61
C GLU A 247 21.55 -8.73 -15.61
N LEU A 248 20.30 -8.39 -15.94
CA LEU A 248 19.98 -7.26 -16.81
C LEU A 248 20.40 -5.91 -16.19
N LEU A 249 20.22 -5.72 -14.88
CA LEU A 249 20.71 -4.53 -14.16
C LEU A 249 22.24 -4.44 -14.23
N SER A 250 22.93 -5.58 -14.04
CA SER A 250 24.40 -5.64 -14.02
C SER A 250 25.03 -5.42 -15.38
N ALA A 251 24.33 -5.76 -16.47
CA ALA A 251 24.82 -5.69 -17.85
C ALA A 251 24.84 -4.26 -18.42
N GLN A 252 24.58 -3.21 -17.63
CA GLN A 252 24.46 -1.81 -18.09
C GLN A 252 23.57 -1.70 -19.34
N ALA A 253 22.27 -1.75 -19.10
CA ALA A 253 21.21 -1.40 -20.06
C ALA A 253 21.39 -2.01 -21.45
N ARG A 254 21.22 -3.31 -21.58
CA ARG A 254 20.78 -3.87 -22.84
C ARG A 254 19.26 -3.83 -22.87
N GLU A 255 18.71 -2.97 -23.71
CA GLU A 255 17.32 -3.07 -24.13
C GLU A 255 17.23 -4.30 -25.03
N ASP A 256 16.82 -5.45 -24.49
CA ASP A 256 16.47 -6.60 -25.30
C ASP A 256 15.06 -6.37 -25.84
N SER A 257 14.96 -6.08 -27.13
CA SER A 257 13.67 -6.01 -27.83
C SER A 257 13.32 -7.39 -28.36
N ILE A 258 12.23 -7.96 -27.85
CA ILE A 258 11.72 -9.26 -28.28
C ILE A 258 10.50 -9.00 -29.17
N GLU A 259 10.54 -9.49 -30.41
CA GLU A 259 9.38 -9.48 -31.31
C GLU A 259 8.48 -10.67 -31.00
N LEU A 260 7.26 -10.41 -30.58
CA LEU A 260 6.27 -11.43 -30.27
C LEU A 260 5.11 -11.37 -31.27
N THR A 261 4.63 -12.53 -31.68
CA THR A 261 3.41 -12.63 -32.48
C THR A 261 2.28 -13.09 -31.58
N LEU A 262 1.25 -12.25 -31.40
CA LEU A 262 0.06 -12.63 -30.66
C LEU A 262 -0.82 -13.56 -31.53
N ASN A 263 -1.06 -14.78 -31.06
CA ASN A 263 -1.97 -15.73 -31.68
C ASN A 263 -3.42 -15.42 -31.29
N GLY A 264 -4.04 -14.43 -31.92
CA GLY A 264 -5.44 -14.09 -31.71
C GLY A 264 -6.06 -13.57 -32.98
N GLY A 265 -6.51 -14.43 -33.88
CA GLY A 265 -7.42 -14.18 -35.02
C GLY A 265 -7.13 -13.05 -36.01
N ILE A 266 -6.40 -12.03 -35.61
CA ILE A 266 -5.77 -10.98 -36.41
C ILE A 266 -4.31 -11.03 -36.03
N ALA A 267 -3.41 -11.26 -36.98
CA ALA A 267 -1.97 -11.32 -36.75
C ALA A 267 -1.44 -9.93 -36.42
N GLU A 268 -1.59 -9.50 -35.19
CA GLU A 268 -0.97 -8.29 -34.67
C GLU A 268 0.44 -8.62 -34.22
N ARG A 269 1.42 -7.91 -34.78
CA ARG A 269 2.82 -8.01 -34.34
C ARG A 269 3.02 -7.10 -33.14
N LEU A 270 3.47 -7.67 -32.05
CA LEU A 270 3.80 -6.96 -30.84
C LEU A 270 5.31 -6.95 -30.66
N VAL A 271 5.88 -5.80 -30.37
CA VAL A 271 7.27 -5.67 -29.90
C VAL A 271 7.21 -5.43 -28.39
N MET A 272 7.97 -6.22 -27.65
CA MET A 272 8.20 -6.01 -26.23
C MET A 272 9.63 -5.53 -26.03
N THR A 273 9.78 -4.39 -25.37
CA THR A 273 11.06 -3.92 -24.84
C THR A 273 11.12 -4.30 -23.37
N LEU A 274 12.16 -5.05 -23.00
CA LEU A 274 12.40 -5.49 -21.64
C LEU A 274 13.59 -4.74 -21.06
N SER A 275 13.40 -4.12 -19.92
CA SER A 275 14.47 -3.51 -19.12
C SER A 275 14.36 -4.01 -17.68
N ALA A 276 15.37 -3.72 -16.87
CA ALA A 276 15.32 -4.02 -15.44
C ALA A 276 15.44 -2.74 -14.61
N ALA A 277 14.80 -2.73 -13.46
CA ALA A 277 14.91 -1.67 -12.47
C ALA A 277 15.01 -2.25 -11.07
N GLU A 278 15.73 -1.56 -10.19
CA GLU A 278 15.81 -1.92 -8.79
C GLU A 278 14.83 -1.07 -7.97
N HIS A 279 14.10 -1.74 -7.10
CA HIS A 279 13.28 -1.09 -6.09
C HIS A 279 13.55 -1.75 -4.74
N ARG A 280 14.13 -1.01 -3.80
CA ARG A 280 14.43 -1.48 -2.43
C ARG A 280 15.28 -2.75 -2.36
N GLY A 281 16.29 -2.84 -3.19
CA GLY A 281 17.19 -3.98 -3.24
C GLY A 281 16.60 -5.21 -3.94
N THR A 282 15.42 -5.12 -4.53
CA THR A 282 14.82 -6.16 -5.36
C THR A 282 14.80 -5.70 -6.81
N ALA A 283 15.30 -6.53 -7.71
CA ALA A 283 15.28 -6.28 -9.13
C ALA A 283 13.96 -6.72 -9.75
N TYR A 284 13.45 -5.93 -10.69
CA TYR A 284 12.23 -6.19 -11.42
C TYR A 284 12.47 -6.04 -12.91
N TYR A 285 11.75 -6.82 -13.73
CA TYR A 285 11.60 -6.54 -15.14
C TYR A 285 10.58 -5.42 -15.35
N ILE A 286 10.86 -4.53 -16.28
CA ILE A 286 9.90 -3.59 -16.84
C ILE A 286 9.68 -3.97 -18.31
N ALA A 287 8.50 -4.49 -18.61
CA ALA A 287 8.11 -4.87 -19.95
C ALA A 287 7.20 -3.78 -20.55
N VAL A 288 7.65 -3.14 -21.62
CA VAL A 288 6.86 -2.18 -22.40
C VAL A 288 6.51 -2.82 -23.72
N MET A 289 5.21 -2.87 -24.04
CA MET A 289 4.72 -3.54 -25.24
C MET A 289 4.18 -2.51 -26.23
N ARG A 290 4.52 -2.67 -27.49
CA ARG A 290 4.05 -1.80 -28.58
C ARG A 290 3.51 -2.61 -29.74
N LEU A 291 2.31 -2.28 -30.22
CA LEU A 291 1.79 -2.81 -31.46
C LEU A 291 2.57 -2.21 -32.64
N LEU A 292 3.13 -3.10 -33.47
CA LEU A 292 3.65 -2.67 -34.76
C LEU A 292 2.44 -2.51 -35.69
N GLY A 293 2.18 -1.26 -36.11
CA GLY A 293 1.15 -0.97 -37.09
C GLY A 293 1.38 -1.81 -38.35
N THR A 294 0.29 -2.29 -38.93
CA THR A 294 0.25 -2.97 -40.22
C THR A 294 0.70 -2.07 -41.35
#